data_c618330874e75bd8dee9c563db2e4ffd
#
_entry.id   c618330874e75bd8dee9c563db2e4ffd
#
_cell.length_a   1.000
_cell.length_b   1.000
_cell.length_c   1.000
_cell.angle_alpha   90.00
_cell.angle_beta   90.00
_cell.angle_gamma   90.00
#
_symmetry.space_group_name_H-M   'P 1'
#
loop_
_entity.id
_entity.type
_entity.pdbx_description
1 polymer ?
#
loop_
_entity_poly.entity_id
_entity_poly.type
_entity_poly.pdbx_seq_one_letter_code
_entity_poly.pdbx_strand_id
1 'polypeptide(L)'
;MPPACAWADRALDADYSVDVDGVPIRYRVTGSGTREILLIHGHLANSLWWHAIVPLLEDRYRLVLVDLSGHGDSGHREAYSVQQWAADVVGVLDHLGSTDVILAAHSLGGAVAIGVAAQHGSRVSSVVLFDTLIAGLAEPRPQLPERPQGRSVPYATTAEAVSRFRLMPPQPPVAPELVAPIAANSLRAVEGGWTWKFDRSGRVTFDYDFVLNSARALKVPLRYVYGEHSSVVTTAAVADAGCVLPSKTSTYVQIPGGHHHLVLDHAARCAALIDDFAVTSATLDERKVLPQ
;
A
#
# COMPACT_ATOMS: atom_id res chain seq x y z
N MET A 1 -22.04 12.59 -2.01
CA MET A 1 -21.02 11.54 -1.72
C MET A 1 -21.47 10.81 -0.47
N PRO A 2 -21.50 9.47 -0.43
CA PRO A 2 -21.72 8.77 0.83
C PRO A 2 -20.63 9.18 1.80
N PRO A 3 -20.91 9.31 3.10
CA PRO A 3 -19.90 9.66 4.09
C PRO A 3 -18.82 8.59 4.09
N ALA A 4 -17.56 8.99 4.05
CA ALA A 4 -16.38 8.13 4.06
C ALA A 4 -16.38 7.11 5.23
N CYS A 5 -17.17 7.37 6.27
CA CYS A 5 -17.36 6.50 7.43
C CYS A 5 -18.13 5.20 7.12
N ALA A 6 -19.01 5.20 6.12
CA ALA A 6 -19.93 4.08 5.89
C ALA A 6 -19.23 2.79 5.43
N TRP A 7 -18.04 2.89 4.85
CA TRP A 7 -17.31 1.71 4.39
C TRP A 7 -16.50 1.05 5.51
N ALA A 8 -15.88 1.82 6.40
CA ALA A 8 -15.14 1.29 7.54
C ALA A 8 -16.04 0.57 8.55
N ASP A 9 -17.33 0.95 8.59
CA ASP A 9 -18.36 0.35 9.45
C ASP A 9 -19.11 -0.81 8.78
N ARG A 10 -19.00 -0.98 7.44
CA ARG A 10 -19.49 -2.20 6.79
C ARG A 10 -18.64 -3.37 7.29
N ALA A 11 -19.27 -4.39 7.82
CA ALA A 11 -18.67 -5.72 7.87
C ALA A 11 -18.28 -6.04 6.42
N LEU A 12 -16.99 -5.95 6.10
CA LEU A 12 -16.48 -6.28 4.77
C LEU A 12 -16.87 -7.71 4.49
N ASP A 13 -17.50 -7.96 3.36
CA ASP A 13 -18.23 -9.20 3.05
C ASP A 13 -17.39 -10.47 3.13
N ALA A 14 -16.07 -10.37 3.24
CA ALA A 14 -15.20 -11.49 3.57
C ALA A 14 -13.81 -11.05 4.03
N ASP A 15 -13.49 -11.31 5.27
CA ASP A 15 -12.13 -11.40 5.77
C ASP A 15 -11.57 -12.79 5.45
N TYR A 16 -10.64 -12.84 4.50
CA TYR A 16 -9.94 -14.06 4.13
C TYR A 16 -8.58 -14.17 4.81
N SER A 17 -8.07 -15.39 4.86
CA SER A 17 -6.74 -15.67 5.36
C SER A 17 -6.08 -16.73 4.49
N VAL A 18 -4.82 -16.53 4.15
CA VAL A 18 -3.96 -17.54 3.52
C VAL A 18 -2.68 -17.70 4.34
N ASP A 19 -2.22 -18.93 4.50
CA ASP A 19 -0.92 -19.18 5.12
C ASP A 19 0.22 -18.91 4.12
N VAL A 20 1.16 -18.07 4.51
CA VAL A 20 2.38 -17.81 3.74
C VAL A 20 3.57 -18.03 4.67
N ASP A 21 4.32 -19.10 4.42
CA ASP A 21 5.48 -19.50 5.22
C ASP A 21 5.16 -19.60 6.73
N GLY A 22 4.02 -20.24 7.07
CA GLY A 22 3.57 -20.45 8.44
C GLY A 22 2.95 -19.23 9.12
N VAL A 23 2.66 -18.16 8.37
CA VAL A 23 2.05 -16.94 8.90
C VAL A 23 0.75 -16.64 8.17
N PRO A 24 -0.38 -16.46 8.90
CA PRO A 24 -1.66 -16.10 8.28
C PRO A 24 -1.61 -14.67 7.76
N ILE A 25 -1.80 -14.51 6.46
CA ILE A 25 -1.93 -13.22 5.79
C ILE A 25 -3.42 -12.95 5.58
N ARG A 26 -3.88 -11.85 6.17
CA ARG A 26 -5.28 -11.42 6.10
C ARG A 26 -5.48 -10.48 4.91
N TYR A 27 -6.58 -10.66 4.21
CA TYR A 27 -6.98 -9.75 3.15
C TYR A 27 -8.50 -9.68 3.04
N ARG A 28 -8.97 -8.62 2.41
CA ARG A 28 -10.39 -8.35 2.20
C ARG A 28 -10.67 -8.23 0.72
N VAL A 29 -11.86 -8.65 0.32
CA VAL A 29 -12.31 -8.53 -1.07
C VAL A 29 -13.64 -7.77 -1.08
N THR A 30 -13.75 -6.77 -1.94
CA THR A 30 -14.99 -6.03 -2.16
C THR A 30 -15.10 -5.63 -3.64
N GLY A 31 -16.27 -5.14 -4.03
CA GLY A 31 -16.53 -4.71 -5.39
C GLY A 31 -16.94 -5.82 -6.34
N SER A 32 -17.61 -5.42 -7.43
CA SER A 32 -18.30 -6.33 -8.37
C SER A 32 -17.68 -6.35 -9.77
N GLY A 33 -16.62 -5.59 -10.03
CA GLY A 33 -15.95 -5.52 -11.33
C GLY A 33 -15.22 -6.81 -11.69
N THR A 34 -14.94 -6.99 -12.98
CA THR A 34 -14.18 -8.12 -13.50
C THR A 34 -12.66 -7.91 -13.44
N ARG A 35 -12.20 -6.66 -13.48
CA ARG A 35 -10.77 -6.34 -13.34
C ARG A 35 -10.42 -6.20 -11.86
N GLU A 36 -9.27 -6.75 -11.49
CA GLU A 36 -8.82 -6.79 -10.10
C GLU A 36 -7.77 -5.73 -9.81
N ILE A 37 -7.95 -5.02 -8.70
CA ILE A 37 -6.96 -4.11 -8.13
C ILE A 37 -6.57 -4.63 -6.75
N LEU A 38 -5.29 -4.89 -6.53
CA LEU A 38 -4.77 -5.21 -5.21
C LEU A 38 -4.13 -3.97 -4.60
N LEU A 39 -4.62 -3.60 -3.40
CA LEU A 39 -4.29 -2.39 -2.67
C LEU A 39 -3.31 -2.72 -1.54
N ILE A 40 -2.09 -2.16 -1.60
CA ILE A 40 -1.00 -2.45 -0.65
C ILE A 40 -0.69 -1.20 0.18
N HIS A 41 -0.87 -1.29 1.48
CA HIS A 41 -0.67 -0.18 2.42
C HIS A 41 0.80 0.10 2.73
N GLY A 42 1.08 1.23 3.38
CA GLY A 42 2.41 1.66 3.81
C GLY A 42 2.88 1.07 5.14
N HIS A 43 4.05 1.51 5.59
CA HIS A 43 4.63 1.10 6.88
C HIS A 43 3.74 1.52 8.06
N LEU A 44 3.59 0.63 9.06
CA LEU A 44 2.74 0.81 10.24
C LEU A 44 1.24 1.08 9.94
N ALA A 45 0.83 0.91 8.69
CA ALA A 45 -0.55 1.04 8.24
C ALA A 45 -1.28 -0.33 8.21
N ASN A 46 -2.44 -0.37 7.60
CA ASN A 46 -3.21 -1.58 7.32
C ASN A 46 -4.15 -1.35 6.13
N SER A 47 -4.92 -2.35 5.75
CA SER A 47 -5.85 -2.31 4.62
C SER A 47 -6.86 -1.16 4.69
N LEU A 48 -7.23 -0.68 5.88
CA LEU A 48 -8.15 0.46 6.05
C LEU A 48 -7.58 1.80 5.61
N TRP A 49 -6.28 1.90 5.33
CA TRP A 49 -5.71 3.10 4.69
C TRP A 49 -6.39 3.46 3.37
N TRP A 50 -7.03 2.47 2.74
CA TRP A 50 -7.72 2.61 1.46
C TRP A 50 -9.22 2.93 1.59
N HIS A 51 -9.76 3.07 2.81
CA HIS A 51 -11.20 3.20 3.05
C HIS A 51 -11.86 4.39 2.33
N ALA A 52 -11.12 5.48 2.08
CA ALA A 52 -11.62 6.64 1.35
C ALA A 52 -11.59 6.44 -0.19
N ILE A 53 -10.79 5.49 -0.68
CA ILE A 53 -10.65 5.17 -2.12
C ILE A 53 -11.62 4.07 -2.55
N VAL A 54 -11.83 3.06 -1.70
CA VAL A 54 -12.66 1.90 -2.02
C VAL A 54 -14.04 2.26 -2.54
N PRO A 55 -14.84 3.15 -1.91
CA PRO A 55 -16.16 3.52 -2.40
C PRO A 55 -16.19 4.20 -3.78
N LEU A 56 -15.03 4.68 -4.24
CA LEU A 56 -14.87 5.35 -5.53
C LEU A 56 -14.54 4.37 -6.66
N LEU A 57 -14.18 3.12 -6.33
CA LEU A 57 -13.72 2.12 -7.27
C LEU A 57 -14.54 0.82 -7.24
N GLU A 58 -15.22 0.49 -6.13
CA GLU A 58 -15.87 -0.81 -5.90
C GLU A 58 -16.98 -1.16 -6.89
N ASP A 59 -17.64 -0.17 -7.50
CA ASP A 59 -18.66 -0.42 -8.53
C ASP A 59 -18.07 -0.91 -9.87
N ARG A 60 -16.77 -0.69 -10.10
CA ARG A 60 -16.09 -0.94 -11.39
C ARG A 60 -15.02 -2.02 -11.30
N TYR A 61 -14.48 -2.25 -10.14
CA TYR A 61 -13.34 -3.14 -9.92
C TYR A 61 -13.63 -4.14 -8.80
N ARG A 62 -13.00 -5.30 -8.89
CA ARG A 62 -12.83 -6.19 -7.75
C ARG A 62 -11.60 -5.71 -6.97
N LEU A 63 -11.78 -5.31 -5.74
CA LEU A 63 -10.73 -4.74 -4.90
C LEU A 63 -10.27 -5.77 -3.87
N VAL A 64 -8.96 -6.01 -3.83
CA VAL A 64 -8.31 -6.87 -2.82
C VAL A 64 -7.45 -5.98 -1.94
N LEU A 65 -7.70 -5.97 -0.64
CA LEU A 65 -6.98 -5.15 0.33
C LEU A 65 -6.20 -6.07 1.26
N VAL A 66 -4.90 -6.09 1.16
CA VAL A 66 -4.04 -6.95 1.97
C VAL A 66 -3.57 -6.24 3.23
N ASP A 67 -3.52 -6.96 4.35
CA ASP A 67 -2.70 -6.61 5.51
C ASP A 67 -1.36 -7.37 5.38
N LEU A 68 -0.25 -6.67 5.20
CA LEU A 68 1.09 -7.28 5.15
C LEU A 68 1.43 -7.93 6.49
N SER A 69 2.26 -8.97 6.52
CA SER A 69 2.71 -9.57 7.79
C SER A 69 3.26 -8.52 8.75
N GLY A 70 2.93 -8.64 10.03
CA GLY A 70 3.26 -7.67 11.08
C GLY A 70 2.44 -6.37 11.04
N HIS A 71 1.36 -6.32 10.27
CA HIS A 71 0.45 -5.20 10.15
C HIS A 71 -1.00 -5.68 10.17
N GLY A 72 -1.92 -4.78 10.56
CA GLY A 72 -3.36 -5.06 10.56
C GLY A 72 -3.71 -6.34 11.33
N ASP A 73 -4.53 -7.18 10.71
CA ASP A 73 -4.99 -8.45 11.28
C ASP A 73 -4.15 -9.66 10.81
N SER A 74 -3.06 -9.43 10.04
CA SER A 74 -2.11 -10.47 9.64
C SER A 74 -1.20 -10.89 10.79
N GLY A 75 -0.67 -12.11 10.67
CA GLY A 75 0.26 -12.67 11.65
C GLY A 75 1.61 -11.95 11.71
N HIS A 76 2.37 -12.25 12.74
CA HIS A 76 3.66 -11.63 13.01
C HIS A 76 4.82 -12.58 12.67
N ARG A 77 5.99 -11.99 12.35
CA ARG A 77 7.26 -12.69 12.07
C ARG A 77 8.37 -12.15 12.97
N GLU A 78 9.43 -12.89 13.15
CA GLU A 78 10.63 -12.43 13.86
C GLU A 78 11.37 -11.32 13.08
N ALA A 79 11.29 -11.38 11.75
CA ALA A 79 11.92 -10.41 10.86
C ALA A 79 11.06 -10.13 9.62
N TYR A 80 11.18 -8.93 9.10
CA TYR A 80 10.47 -8.44 7.93
C TYR A 80 11.43 -7.85 6.92
N SER A 81 11.14 -8.08 5.64
CA SER A 81 11.84 -7.47 4.51
C SER A 81 10.86 -7.19 3.38
N VAL A 82 11.28 -6.38 2.41
CA VAL A 82 10.47 -6.13 1.20
C VAL A 82 10.20 -7.43 0.45
N GLN A 83 11.18 -8.34 0.40
CA GLN A 83 11.06 -9.65 -0.23
C GLN A 83 10.01 -10.51 0.46
N GLN A 84 10.00 -10.52 1.80
CA GLN A 84 9.02 -11.29 2.57
C GLN A 84 7.61 -10.72 2.37
N TRP A 85 7.44 -9.40 2.39
CA TRP A 85 6.15 -8.78 2.11
C TRP A 85 5.70 -8.96 0.66
N ALA A 86 6.62 -9.02 -0.31
CA ALA A 86 6.29 -9.42 -1.68
C ALA A 86 5.76 -10.86 -1.74
N ALA A 87 6.36 -11.79 -0.98
CA ALA A 87 5.87 -13.15 -0.85
C ALA A 87 4.46 -13.21 -0.22
N ASP A 88 4.17 -12.39 0.80
CA ASP A 88 2.83 -12.27 1.38
C ASP A 88 1.79 -11.92 0.29
N VAL A 89 2.08 -10.91 -0.55
CA VAL A 89 1.20 -10.49 -1.65
C VAL A 89 1.05 -11.60 -2.69
N VAL A 90 2.15 -12.28 -3.07
CA VAL A 90 2.11 -13.40 -4.03
C VAL A 90 1.26 -14.54 -3.49
N GLY A 91 1.36 -14.87 -2.20
CA GLY A 91 0.53 -15.88 -1.55
C GLY A 91 -0.97 -15.55 -1.62
N VAL A 92 -1.33 -14.27 -1.48
CA VAL A 92 -2.73 -13.82 -1.68
C VAL A 92 -3.14 -13.98 -3.15
N LEU A 93 -2.31 -13.59 -4.11
CA LEU A 93 -2.59 -13.78 -5.53
C LEU A 93 -2.75 -15.25 -5.90
N ASP A 94 -1.93 -16.15 -5.33
CA ASP A 94 -2.01 -17.59 -5.54
C ASP A 94 -3.32 -18.16 -4.99
N HIS A 95 -3.69 -17.77 -3.78
CA HIS A 95 -4.93 -18.21 -3.15
C HIS A 95 -6.18 -17.78 -3.93
N LEU A 96 -6.14 -16.59 -4.53
CA LEU A 96 -7.24 -16.06 -5.36
C LEU A 96 -7.23 -16.60 -6.80
N GLY A 97 -6.13 -17.23 -7.25
CA GLY A 97 -5.92 -17.57 -8.66
C GLY A 97 -5.83 -16.33 -9.54
N SER A 98 -5.41 -15.20 -8.99
CA SER A 98 -5.43 -13.91 -9.68
C SER A 98 -4.37 -13.82 -10.76
N THR A 99 -4.79 -13.33 -11.93
CA THR A 99 -3.96 -12.99 -13.09
C THR A 99 -4.42 -11.63 -13.62
N ASP A 100 -3.56 -10.89 -14.30
CA ASP A 100 -3.88 -9.56 -14.85
C ASP A 100 -4.29 -8.53 -13.80
N VAL A 101 -3.53 -8.48 -12.67
CA VAL A 101 -3.84 -7.64 -11.51
C VAL A 101 -3.19 -6.27 -11.65
N ILE A 102 -3.92 -5.22 -11.31
CA ILE A 102 -3.37 -3.88 -11.10
C ILE A 102 -2.91 -3.78 -9.65
N LEU A 103 -1.64 -3.45 -9.42
CA LEU A 103 -1.15 -3.16 -8.09
C LEU A 103 -1.22 -1.66 -7.81
N ALA A 104 -1.97 -1.25 -6.80
CA ALA A 104 -1.99 0.13 -6.31
C ALA A 104 -1.43 0.16 -4.88
N ALA A 105 -0.35 0.91 -4.68
CA ALA A 105 0.45 0.78 -3.47
C ALA A 105 0.90 2.13 -2.92
N HIS A 106 0.92 2.26 -1.59
CA HIS A 106 1.32 3.48 -0.89
C HIS A 106 2.62 3.27 -0.12
N SER A 107 3.55 4.23 -0.22
CA SER A 107 4.77 4.30 0.60
C SER A 107 5.58 2.98 0.54
N LEU A 108 5.82 2.31 1.67
CA LEU A 108 6.48 0.99 1.75
C LEU A 108 5.81 -0.04 0.82
N GLY A 109 4.49 -0.04 0.76
CA GLY A 109 3.74 -0.94 -0.12
C GLY A 109 4.15 -0.82 -1.59
N GLY A 110 4.63 0.35 -2.02
CA GLY A 110 5.15 0.54 -3.37
C GLY A 110 6.45 -0.21 -3.63
N ALA A 111 7.36 -0.28 -2.66
CA ALA A 111 8.54 -1.13 -2.77
C ALA A 111 8.16 -2.62 -2.88
N VAL A 112 7.12 -3.04 -2.14
CA VAL A 112 6.55 -4.39 -2.22
C VAL A 112 5.97 -4.63 -3.62
N ALA A 113 5.14 -3.71 -4.14
CA ALA A 113 4.53 -3.81 -5.47
C ALA A 113 5.59 -3.90 -6.59
N ILE A 114 6.67 -3.13 -6.48
CA ILE A 114 7.82 -3.20 -7.39
C ILE A 114 8.45 -4.60 -7.35
N GLY A 115 8.66 -5.17 -6.16
CA GLY A 115 9.19 -6.52 -5.99
C GLY A 115 8.29 -7.58 -6.63
N VAL A 116 6.99 -7.53 -6.38
CA VAL A 116 5.99 -8.44 -6.98
C VAL A 116 5.98 -8.31 -8.50
N ALA A 117 5.88 -7.09 -9.04
CA ALA A 117 5.79 -6.86 -10.47
C ALA A 117 7.07 -7.25 -11.23
N ALA A 118 8.24 -7.12 -10.62
CA ALA A 118 9.51 -7.54 -11.21
C ALA A 118 9.63 -9.08 -11.30
N GLN A 119 9.18 -9.79 -10.27
CA GLN A 119 9.32 -11.25 -10.17
C GLN A 119 8.14 -11.99 -10.81
N HIS A 120 6.93 -11.43 -10.77
CA HIS A 120 5.68 -12.03 -11.23
C HIS A 120 4.95 -11.17 -12.26
N GLY A 121 5.70 -10.49 -13.13
CA GLY A 121 5.16 -9.54 -14.12
C GLY A 121 4.15 -10.13 -15.10
N SER A 122 4.12 -11.46 -15.30
CA SER A 122 3.08 -12.13 -16.12
C SER A 122 1.69 -12.10 -15.47
N ARG A 123 1.60 -11.79 -14.18
CA ARG A 123 0.35 -11.72 -13.40
C ARG A 123 -0.07 -10.27 -13.12
N VAL A 124 0.81 -9.32 -13.37
CA VAL A 124 0.61 -7.90 -13.08
C VAL A 124 0.47 -7.13 -14.38
N SER A 125 -0.67 -6.51 -14.59
CA SER A 125 -0.93 -5.69 -15.78
C SER A 125 -0.34 -4.29 -15.69
N SER A 126 -0.36 -3.71 -14.50
CA SER A 126 0.19 -2.37 -14.26
C SER A 126 0.41 -2.08 -12.78
N VAL A 127 1.19 -1.03 -12.48
CA VAL A 127 1.51 -0.61 -11.12
C VAL A 127 1.23 0.88 -10.95
N VAL A 128 0.51 1.26 -9.89
CA VAL A 128 0.34 2.66 -9.46
C VAL A 128 0.95 2.84 -8.09
N LEU A 129 1.95 3.69 -7.98
CA LEU A 129 2.67 3.99 -6.75
C LEU A 129 2.25 5.35 -6.22
N PHE A 130 1.86 5.41 -4.96
CA PHE A 130 1.53 6.63 -4.25
C PHE A 130 2.60 6.94 -3.21
N ASP A 131 3.32 8.00 -3.42
CA ASP A 131 4.35 8.56 -2.53
C ASP A 131 5.34 7.51 -2.00
N THR A 132 5.83 6.69 -2.91
CA THR A 132 6.79 5.61 -2.64
C THR A 132 8.22 6.13 -2.81
N LEU A 133 9.03 5.98 -1.78
CA LEU A 133 10.44 6.33 -1.85
C LEU A 133 11.21 5.33 -2.73
N ILE A 134 11.66 5.77 -3.88
CA ILE A 134 12.63 5.07 -4.71
C ILE A 134 13.94 5.86 -4.60
N ALA A 135 14.78 5.49 -3.66
CA ALA A 135 16.04 6.17 -3.35
C ALA A 135 17.14 5.16 -3.07
N GLY A 136 18.35 5.64 -2.85
CA GLY A 136 19.49 4.80 -2.53
C GLY A 136 20.52 4.76 -3.65
N LEU A 137 20.42 5.67 -4.63
CA LEU A 137 21.50 5.92 -5.60
C LEU A 137 22.66 6.68 -4.95
N ALA A 138 22.37 7.49 -3.90
CA ALA A 138 23.36 8.23 -3.12
C ALA A 138 23.43 7.71 -1.68
N GLU A 139 24.58 7.85 -1.05
CA GLU A 139 24.80 7.59 0.37
C GLU A 139 24.77 8.91 1.17
N PRO A 140 24.30 8.95 2.43
CA PRO A 140 23.75 7.81 3.18
C PRO A 140 22.34 7.44 2.71
N ARG A 141 22.05 6.14 2.68
CA ARG A 141 20.71 5.64 2.34
C ARG A 141 19.71 6.01 3.43
N PRO A 142 18.47 6.44 3.06
CA PRO A 142 17.43 6.71 4.03
C PRO A 142 17.17 5.48 4.91
N GLN A 143 16.89 5.71 6.20
CA GLN A 143 16.47 4.63 7.08
C GLN A 143 14.95 4.69 7.25
N LEU A 144 14.30 3.53 7.28
CA LEU A 144 12.90 3.47 7.70
C LEU A 144 12.80 4.00 9.14
N PRO A 145 11.71 4.72 9.47
CA PRO A 145 11.45 5.10 10.85
C PRO A 145 11.53 3.86 11.74
N GLU A 146 12.30 3.94 12.81
CA GLU A 146 12.36 2.85 13.77
C GLU A 146 10.97 2.56 14.31
N ARG A 147 10.62 1.27 14.36
CA ARG A 147 9.44 0.86 15.09
C ARG A 147 9.65 1.21 16.56
N PRO A 148 8.64 1.76 17.25
CA PRO A 148 8.76 2.03 18.67
C PRO A 148 9.18 0.74 19.39
N GLN A 149 10.41 0.69 19.87
CA GLN A 149 10.96 -0.47 20.58
C GLN A 149 10.44 -0.51 22.01
N GLY A 150 10.24 -1.70 22.55
CA GLY A 150 9.93 -1.93 23.94
C GLY A 150 8.50 -2.42 24.20
N ARG A 151 8.31 -2.92 25.41
CA ARG A 151 7.01 -3.40 25.90
C ARG A 151 6.08 -2.20 26.04
N SER A 152 5.15 -2.02 25.10
CA SER A 152 4.13 -0.99 25.26
C SER A 152 3.18 -1.40 26.38
N VAL A 153 3.03 -0.52 27.37
CA VAL A 153 1.94 -0.66 28.32
C VAL A 153 0.63 -0.55 27.54
N PRO A 154 -0.30 -1.51 27.67
CA PRO A 154 -1.59 -1.41 27.02
C PRO A 154 -2.32 -0.13 27.42
N TYR A 155 -3.07 0.45 26.49
CA TYR A 155 -3.99 1.54 26.78
C TYR A 155 -5.19 1.00 27.56
N ALA A 156 -5.64 1.71 28.58
CA ALA A 156 -6.78 1.26 29.37
C ALA A 156 -8.08 1.22 28.56
N THR A 157 -8.22 2.11 27.58
CA THR A 157 -9.40 2.20 26.71
C THR A 157 -9.01 2.45 25.26
N THR A 158 -9.90 2.11 24.33
CA THR A 158 -9.75 2.45 22.91
C THR A 158 -9.73 3.95 22.69
N ALA A 159 -10.52 4.72 23.44
CA ALA A 159 -10.56 6.18 23.34
C ALA A 159 -9.19 6.79 23.68
N GLU A 160 -8.53 6.30 24.73
CA GLU A 160 -7.17 6.71 25.07
C GLU A 160 -6.19 6.42 23.94
N ALA A 161 -6.21 5.22 23.39
CA ALA A 161 -5.34 4.83 22.28
C ALA A 161 -5.59 5.71 21.04
N VAL A 162 -6.85 5.87 20.63
CA VAL A 162 -7.23 6.70 19.46
C VAL A 162 -6.77 8.15 19.63
N SER A 163 -6.84 8.72 20.84
CA SER A 163 -6.34 10.07 21.10
C SER A 163 -4.82 10.22 20.88
N ARG A 164 -4.08 9.12 20.88
CA ARG A 164 -2.64 9.03 20.64
C ARG A 164 -2.27 8.71 19.19
N PHE A 165 -3.26 8.41 18.35
CA PHE A 165 -3.00 8.13 16.93
C PHE A 165 -2.39 9.37 16.24
N ARG A 166 -1.34 9.15 15.47
CA ARG A 166 -0.69 10.19 14.68
C ARG A 166 -0.26 9.61 13.34
N LEU A 167 -0.48 10.37 12.28
CA LEU A 167 0.10 10.05 10.97
C LEU A 167 1.63 10.17 11.01
N MET A 168 2.32 9.21 10.44
CA MET A 168 3.78 9.20 10.34
C MET A 168 4.20 8.91 8.89
N PRO A 169 4.98 9.81 8.29
CA PRO A 169 5.50 11.07 8.83
C PRO A 169 4.39 12.09 9.15
N PRO A 170 4.67 13.07 10.00
CA PRO A 170 3.71 14.14 10.29
C PRO A 170 3.40 14.95 9.04
N GLN A 171 2.15 15.39 8.91
CA GLN A 171 1.68 16.30 7.88
C GLN A 171 0.60 17.22 8.46
N PRO A 172 0.15 18.26 7.74
CA PRO A 172 -1.01 19.05 8.16
C PRO A 172 -2.22 18.18 8.46
N PRO A 173 -3.12 18.62 9.34
CA PRO A 173 -4.26 17.82 9.77
C PRO A 173 -5.12 17.34 8.58
N VAL A 174 -5.34 16.04 8.53
CA VAL A 174 -6.34 15.41 7.66
C VAL A 174 -7.70 15.45 8.37
N ALA A 175 -8.78 15.55 7.62
CA ALA A 175 -10.13 15.58 8.18
C ALA A 175 -10.36 14.40 9.15
N PRO A 176 -10.88 14.66 10.36
CA PRO A 176 -11.02 13.63 11.40
C PRO A 176 -11.83 12.41 10.94
N GLU A 177 -12.83 12.60 10.09
CA GLU A 177 -13.67 11.54 9.53
C GLU A 177 -12.88 10.56 8.64
N LEU A 178 -11.73 10.97 8.11
CA LEU A 178 -10.85 10.09 7.34
C LEU A 178 -9.88 9.31 8.24
N VAL A 179 -9.51 9.86 9.39
CA VAL A 179 -8.48 9.28 10.26
C VAL A 179 -9.08 8.46 11.40
N ALA A 180 -10.23 8.86 11.94
CA ALA A 180 -10.86 8.20 13.08
C ALA A 180 -11.20 6.72 12.83
N PRO A 181 -11.75 6.31 11.68
CA PRO A 181 -12.00 4.90 11.39
C PRO A 181 -10.72 4.07 11.36
N ILE A 182 -9.63 4.62 10.78
CA ILE A 182 -8.33 3.95 10.75
C ILE A 182 -7.82 3.74 12.18
N ALA A 183 -7.80 4.80 12.99
CA ALA A 183 -7.31 4.74 14.36
C ALA A 183 -8.09 3.72 15.21
N ALA A 184 -9.43 3.74 15.13
CA ALA A 184 -10.29 2.84 15.87
C ALA A 184 -10.06 1.36 15.51
N ASN A 185 -9.92 1.07 14.22
CA ASN A 185 -9.75 -0.30 13.72
C ASN A 185 -8.28 -0.78 13.73
N SER A 186 -7.32 0.08 14.06
CA SER A 186 -5.90 -0.30 14.19
C SER A 186 -5.54 -0.82 15.59
N LEU A 187 -6.54 -1.09 16.44
CA LEU A 187 -6.37 -1.58 17.80
C LEU A 187 -6.80 -3.03 17.93
N ARG A 188 -6.10 -3.77 18.79
CA ARG A 188 -6.49 -5.11 19.25
C ARG A 188 -6.51 -5.17 20.76
N ALA A 189 -7.43 -5.96 21.32
CA ALA A 189 -7.47 -6.27 22.74
C ALA A 189 -6.28 -7.15 23.13
N VAL A 190 -5.71 -6.89 24.30
CA VAL A 190 -4.65 -7.67 24.93
C VAL A 190 -4.91 -7.76 26.43
N GLU A 191 -4.19 -8.62 27.13
CA GLU A 191 -4.26 -8.64 28.60
C GLU A 191 -3.91 -7.24 29.16
N GLY A 192 -4.79 -6.69 29.96
CA GLY A 192 -4.63 -5.37 30.56
C GLY A 192 -5.09 -4.20 29.69
N GLY A 193 -5.71 -4.39 28.55
CA GLY A 193 -6.26 -3.30 27.74
C GLY A 193 -6.14 -3.45 26.23
N TRP A 194 -5.63 -2.41 25.56
CA TRP A 194 -5.58 -2.30 24.10
C TRP A 194 -4.19 -1.95 23.60
N THR A 195 -3.80 -2.46 22.43
CA THR A 195 -2.55 -2.09 21.76
C THR A 195 -2.78 -1.93 20.26
N TRP A 196 -1.82 -1.29 19.59
CA TRP A 196 -1.82 -1.18 18.13
C TRP A 196 -1.60 -2.56 17.48
N LYS A 197 -2.25 -2.82 16.33
CA LYS A 197 -2.16 -4.08 15.61
C LYS A 197 -0.77 -4.32 14.98
N PHE A 198 -0.04 -3.26 14.62
CA PHE A 198 1.28 -3.45 14.02
C PHE A 198 2.28 -4.07 15.02
N ASP A 199 3.13 -4.95 14.51
CA ASP A 199 4.17 -5.59 15.31
C ASP A 199 5.27 -4.59 15.68
N ARG A 200 5.60 -4.52 16.96
CA ARG A 200 6.67 -3.65 17.52
C ARG A 200 7.98 -4.39 17.75
N SER A 201 7.96 -5.71 17.74
CA SER A 201 9.10 -6.56 18.14
C SER A 201 9.91 -7.06 16.97
N GLY A 202 9.29 -7.26 15.81
CA GLY A 202 9.96 -7.82 14.64
C GLY A 202 11.00 -6.86 14.05
N ARG A 203 12.15 -7.42 13.67
CA ARG A 203 13.21 -6.66 13.00
C ARG A 203 12.79 -6.32 11.57
N VAL A 204 13.01 -5.10 11.12
CA VAL A 204 12.76 -4.68 9.74
C VAL A 204 14.09 -4.43 9.05
N THR A 205 14.30 -5.10 7.93
CA THR A 205 15.43 -4.86 7.04
C THR A 205 14.91 -4.33 5.70
N PHE A 206 15.35 -3.14 5.31
CA PHE A 206 15.03 -2.58 4.01
C PHE A 206 16.21 -2.74 3.07
N ASP A 207 16.06 -3.66 2.11
CA ASP A 207 17.05 -3.95 1.08
C ASP A 207 16.86 -3.00 -0.11
N TYR A 208 17.59 -1.89 -0.11
CA TYR A 208 17.55 -0.91 -1.19
C TYR A 208 18.02 -1.49 -2.53
N ASP A 209 19.01 -2.38 -2.52
CA ASP A 209 19.52 -2.98 -3.76
C ASP A 209 18.47 -3.89 -4.40
N PHE A 210 17.74 -4.63 -3.59
CA PHE A 210 16.60 -5.41 -4.07
C PHE A 210 15.55 -4.50 -4.75
N VAL A 211 15.15 -3.41 -4.10
CA VAL A 211 14.14 -2.48 -4.64
C VAL A 211 14.63 -1.82 -5.93
N LEU A 212 15.86 -1.33 -5.96
CA LEU A 212 16.46 -0.68 -7.14
C LEU A 212 16.59 -1.65 -8.32
N ASN A 213 17.05 -2.87 -8.07
CA ASN A 213 17.20 -3.88 -9.11
C ASN A 213 15.82 -4.34 -9.64
N SER A 214 14.85 -4.52 -8.76
CA SER A 214 13.46 -4.81 -9.13
C SER A 214 12.85 -3.68 -9.96
N ALA A 215 13.05 -2.42 -9.56
CA ALA A 215 12.56 -1.26 -10.29
C ALA A 215 13.14 -1.17 -11.72
N ARG A 216 14.44 -1.43 -11.89
CA ARG A 216 15.09 -1.49 -13.22
C ARG A 216 14.58 -2.64 -14.09
N ALA A 217 14.18 -3.74 -13.47
CA ALA A 217 13.70 -4.94 -14.15
C ALA A 217 12.21 -4.88 -14.55
N LEU A 218 11.47 -3.85 -14.16
CA LEU A 218 10.05 -3.71 -14.46
C LEU A 218 9.79 -3.70 -15.97
N LYS A 219 8.81 -4.49 -16.39
CA LYS A 219 8.35 -4.56 -17.79
C LYS A 219 6.91 -4.11 -17.97
N VAL A 220 6.19 -3.95 -16.87
CA VAL A 220 4.78 -3.53 -16.88
C VAL A 220 4.67 -2.00 -16.83
N PRO A 221 3.57 -1.41 -17.34
CA PRO A 221 3.30 0.02 -17.19
C PRO A 221 3.29 0.43 -15.73
N LEU A 222 3.86 1.61 -15.42
CA LEU A 222 3.92 2.14 -14.08
C LEU A 222 3.50 3.61 -14.05
N ARG A 223 2.68 3.98 -13.08
CA ARG A 223 2.37 5.38 -12.73
C ARG A 223 2.94 5.71 -11.36
N TYR A 224 3.84 6.68 -11.33
CA TYR A 224 4.47 7.17 -10.11
C TYR A 224 3.80 8.49 -9.69
N VAL A 225 3.05 8.47 -8.61
CA VAL A 225 2.28 9.61 -8.07
C VAL A 225 2.92 10.08 -6.77
N TYR A 226 3.14 11.36 -6.62
CA TYR A 226 3.77 11.93 -5.42
C TYR A 226 3.18 13.29 -5.05
N GLY A 227 3.28 13.64 -3.77
CA GLY A 227 2.79 14.91 -3.24
C GLY A 227 3.77 16.04 -3.45
N GLU A 228 3.27 17.24 -3.79
CA GLU A 228 4.09 18.46 -3.92
C GLU A 228 4.84 18.79 -2.62
N HIS A 229 4.21 18.52 -1.47
CA HIS A 229 4.74 18.79 -0.14
C HIS A 229 5.12 17.51 0.62
N SER A 230 5.38 16.42 -0.10
CA SER A 230 5.82 15.18 0.54
C SER A 230 7.14 15.38 1.29
N SER A 231 7.19 14.93 2.53
CA SER A 231 8.43 14.87 3.32
C SER A 231 9.24 13.59 3.04
N VAL A 232 8.67 12.63 2.30
CA VAL A 232 9.29 11.35 1.96
C VAL A 232 9.82 11.35 0.53
N VAL A 233 8.98 11.75 -0.42
CA VAL A 233 9.34 11.82 -1.84
C VAL A 233 9.73 13.25 -2.19
N THR A 234 10.99 13.57 -1.96
CA THR A 234 11.57 14.88 -2.30
C THR A 234 11.82 15.00 -3.81
N THR A 235 12.14 16.21 -4.28
CA THR A 235 12.55 16.43 -5.68
C THR A 235 13.75 15.55 -6.08
N ALA A 236 14.70 15.34 -5.16
CA ALA A 236 15.83 14.45 -5.38
C ALA A 236 15.38 12.98 -5.53
N ALA A 237 14.45 12.52 -4.69
CA ALA A 237 13.89 11.17 -4.80
C ALA A 237 13.12 10.97 -6.12
N VAL A 238 12.43 11.99 -6.63
CA VAL A 238 11.79 11.93 -7.95
C VAL A 238 12.82 11.81 -9.07
N ALA A 239 13.93 12.54 -8.96
CA ALA A 239 15.03 12.43 -9.93
C ALA A 239 15.67 11.04 -9.89
N ASP A 240 15.92 10.49 -8.70
CA ASP A 240 16.42 9.12 -8.52
C ASP A 240 15.46 8.10 -9.15
N ALA A 241 14.15 8.22 -8.89
CA ALA A 241 13.13 7.38 -9.51
C ALA A 241 13.18 7.46 -11.04
N GLY A 242 13.37 8.67 -11.60
CA GLY A 242 13.53 8.89 -13.04
C GLY A 242 14.77 8.22 -13.65
N CYS A 243 15.83 8.02 -12.86
CA CYS A 243 17.03 7.30 -13.28
C CYS A 243 16.89 5.78 -13.23
N VAL A 244 15.96 5.28 -12.40
CA VAL A 244 15.82 3.85 -12.09
C VAL A 244 14.65 3.21 -12.83
N LEU A 245 13.50 3.87 -12.85
CA LEU A 245 12.28 3.35 -13.47
C LEU A 245 12.38 3.37 -15.01
N PRO A 246 11.84 2.36 -15.70
CA PRO A 246 11.88 2.30 -17.17
C PRO A 246 11.16 3.48 -17.82
N SER A 247 11.87 4.35 -18.52
CA SER A 247 11.33 5.61 -19.09
C SER A 247 10.22 5.42 -20.13
N LYS A 248 10.19 4.26 -20.82
CA LYS A 248 9.19 3.96 -21.86
C LYS A 248 7.82 3.56 -21.30
N THR A 249 7.77 3.06 -20.06
CA THR A 249 6.57 2.49 -19.44
C THR A 249 6.17 3.22 -18.16
N SER A 250 6.94 4.22 -17.72
CA SER A 250 6.68 4.96 -16.50
C SER A 250 6.15 6.36 -16.79
N THR A 251 5.12 6.77 -16.05
CA THR A 251 4.56 8.12 -16.06
C THR A 251 4.64 8.73 -14.65
N TYR A 252 4.78 10.04 -14.56
CA TYR A 252 4.96 10.77 -13.30
C TYR A 252 3.84 11.78 -13.12
N VAL A 253 3.22 11.80 -11.95
CA VAL A 253 2.14 12.73 -11.61
C VAL A 253 2.40 13.33 -10.23
N GLN A 254 2.58 14.65 -10.20
CA GLN A 254 2.59 15.40 -8.94
C GLN A 254 1.16 15.78 -8.56
N ILE A 255 0.79 15.62 -7.29
CA ILE A 255 -0.47 16.13 -6.75
C ILE A 255 -0.21 17.47 -6.06
N PRO A 256 -0.75 18.59 -6.61
CA PRO A 256 -0.61 19.90 -5.98
C PRO A 256 -1.19 19.91 -4.57
N GLY A 257 -0.49 20.52 -3.62
CA GLY A 257 -0.88 20.56 -2.20
C GLY A 257 -0.80 19.22 -1.48
N GLY A 258 -0.46 18.12 -2.17
CA GLY A 258 -0.41 16.79 -1.60
C GLY A 258 0.80 16.58 -0.68
N HIS A 259 0.58 15.81 0.38
CA HIS A 259 1.61 15.38 1.33
C HIS A 259 1.83 13.85 1.22
N HIS A 260 2.50 13.23 2.19
CA HIS A 260 2.79 11.80 2.14
C HIS A 260 1.54 10.90 2.08
N HIS A 261 0.51 11.21 2.86
CA HIS A 261 -0.69 10.39 2.96
C HIS A 261 -1.76 10.75 1.92
N LEU A 262 -1.35 10.85 0.64
CA LEU A 262 -2.21 11.17 -0.51
C LEU A 262 -3.49 10.35 -0.58
N VAL A 263 -3.41 9.09 -0.24
CA VAL A 263 -4.54 8.14 -0.28
C VAL A 263 -5.64 8.48 0.72
N LEU A 264 -5.35 9.38 1.67
CA LEU A 264 -6.31 9.91 2.63
C LEU A 264 -6.80 11.31 2.22
N ASP A 265 -5.89 12.28 2.10
CA ASP A 265 -6.25 13.68 1.90
C ASP A 265 -6.61 14.02 0.44
N HIS A 266 -6.16 13.23 -0.52
CA HIS A 266 -6.46 13.37 -1.96
C HIS A 266 -7.10 12.10 -2.54
N ALA A 267 -7.90 11.38 -1.75
CA ALA A 267 -8.48 10.09 -2.11
C ALA A 267 -9.20 10.09 -3.47
N ALA A 268 -10.02 11.10 -3.75
CA ALA A 268 -10.74 11.22 -5.02
C ALA A 268 -9.77 11.36 -6.22
N ARG A 269 -8.68 12.11 -6.06
CA ARG A 269 -7.66 12.24 -7.10
C ARG A 269 -6.87 10.96 -7.29
N CYS A 270 -6.53 10.27 -6.20
CA CYS A 270 -5.85 8.98 -6.24
C CYS A 270 -6.71 7.91 -6.92
N ALA A 271 -8.00 7.83 -6.58
CA ALA A 271 -8.94 6.92 -7.23
C ALA A 271 -9.05 7.19 -8.74
N ALA A 272 -9.20 8.45 -9.15
CA ALA A 272 -9.25 8.83 -10.56
C ALA A 272 -7.95 8.46 -11.31
N LEU A 273 -6.79 8.57 -10.68
CA LEU A 273 -5.50 8.18 -11.27
C LEU A 273 -5.36 6.67 -11.40
N ILE A 274 -5.89 5.89 -10.46
CA ILE A 274 -5.96 4.42 -10.58
C ILE A 274 -6.86 4.06 -11.76
N ASP A 275 -8.06 4.60 -11.81
CA ASP A 275 -9.08 4.31 -12.80
C ASP A 275 -8.62 4.66 -14.23
N ASP A 276 -8.12 5.87 -14.44
CA ASP A 276 -7.56 6.32 -15.73
C ASP A 276 -6.41 5.41 -16.19
N PHE A 277 -5.53 5.02 -15.28
CA PHE A 277 -4.40 4.16 -15.61
C PHE A 277 -4.82 2.72 -15.90
N ALA A 278 -5.82 2.22 -15.20
CA ALA A 278 -6.42 0.93 -15.47
C ALA A 278 -6.98 0.86 -16.89
N VAL A 279 -7.70 1.89 -17.34
CA VAL A 279 -8.26 1.96 -18.68
C VAL A 279 -7.18 2.08 -19.76
N THR A 280 -6.21 2.97 -19.55
CA THR A 280 -5.15 3.22 -20.56
C THR A 280 -4.16 2.08 -20.70
N SER A 281 -3.85 1.34 -19.62
CA SER A 281 -2.97 0.18 -19.69
C SER A 281 -3.60 -1.00 -20.45
N ALA A 282 -4.91 -1.20 -20.37
CA ALA A 282 -5.63 -2.23 -21.13
C ALA A 282 -5.53 -2.00 -22.64
N THR A 283 -5.67 -0.76 -23.10
CA THR A 283 -5.58 -0.43 -24.54
C THR A 283 -4.18 -0.60 -25.12
N LEU A 284 -3.14 -0.57 -24.27
CA LEU A 284 -1.76 -0.85 -24.69
C LEU A 284 -1.51 -2.35 -24.90
N ASP A 285 -2.17 -3.21 -24.12
CA ASP A 285 -2.04 -4.67 -24.27
C ASP A 285 -2.83 -5.20 -25.47
N GLU A 286 -4.02 -4.68 -25.73
CA GLU A 286 -4.81 -5.05 -26.92
C GLU A 286 -4.09 -4.76 -28.23
N ARG A 287 -3.28 -3.69 -28.30
CA ARG A 287 -2.47 -3.36 -29.49
C ARG A 287 -1.28 -4.30 -29.72
N LYS A 288 -0.83 -5.02 -28.67
CA LYS A 288 0.25 -6.02 -28.81
C LYS A 288 -0.25 -7.37 -29.31
N VAL A 289 -1.55 -7.63 -29.25
CA VAL A 289 -2.17 -8.92 -29.63
C VAL A 289 -2.63 -8.94 -31.09
N LEU A 290 -2.69 -7.81 -31.80
CA LEU A 290 -3.03 -7.78 -33.23
C LEU A 290 -1.80 -8.20 -34.05
N PRO A 291 -1.86 -9.35 -34.79
CA PRO A 291 -0.78 -9.76 -35.70
C PRO A 291 -0.66 -8.73 -36.83
N GLN A 292 0.57 -8.35 -37.17
CA GLN A 292 0.90 -7.58 -38.38
C GLN A 292 0.65 -8.41 -39.63
#